data_f14831dc14cc33d59773e97232db1e26
#
_entry.id   f14831dc14cc33d59773e97232db1e26
#
_cell.length_a   1.000
_cell.length_b   1.000
_cell.length_c   1.000
_cell.angle_alpha   90.00
_cell.angle_beta   90.00
_cell.angle_gamma   90.00
#
_symmetry.space_group_name_H-M   'P 1'
#
loop_
_entity.id
_entity.type
_entity.pdbx_description
1 polymer ?
#
loop_
_entity_poly.entity_id
_entity_poly.type
_entity_poly.pdbx_seq_one_letter_code
_entity_poly.pdbx_strand_id
1 'polypeptide(L)'
;MVLQSKKIKRLKGKIKFSAVFNASTVIKTDFLILRLVKNDQIEHLEVAVAVSKKLFKRAVDRNKIKRLLREAIKKNEKDISFSGQCLFLYNGLKLPDLSLLIKEVNSLISKV
;
A
#
# COMPACT_ATOMS: atom_id res chain seq x y z
N MET A 1 -5.94 28.83 -1.66
CA MET A 1 -5.84 27.70 -0.74
C MET A 1 -4.79 26.72 -1.23
N VAL A 2 -3.92 26.30 -0.37
CA VAL A 2 -2.90 25.35 -0.72
C VAL A 2 -3.40 23.96 -0.41
N LEU A 3 -3.45 23.11 -1.42
CA LEU A 3 -3.73 21.71 -1.23
C LEU A 3 -2.41 20.99 -1.04
N GLN A 4 -2.18 20.53 0.15
CA GLN A 4 -0.98 19.78 0.42
C GLN A 4 -1.25 18.30 0.15
N SER A 5 -0.33 17.68 -0.59
CA SER A 5 -0.35 16.24 -0.75
C SER A 5 -0.15 15.59 0.61
N LYS A 6 -0.87 14.51 0.88
CA LYS A 6 -0.66 13.73 2.09
C LYS A 6 0.77 13.21 2.08
N LYS A 7 1.50 13.45 3.15
CA LYS A 7 2.87 12.98 3.24
C LYS A 7 2.86 11.48 3.51
N ILE A 8 3.54 10.73 2.64
CA ILE A 8 3.67 9.28 2.76
C ILE A 8 5.01 8.96 3.39
N LYS A 9 4.98 8.14 4.44
CA LYS A 9 6.18 7.67 5.12
C LYS A 9 6.18 6.15 5.15
N ARG A 10 7.37 5.58 5.25
CA ARG A 10 7.50 4.13 5.39
C ARG A 10 7.05 3.69 6.79
N LEU A 11 6.21 2.68 6.85
CA LEU A 11 5.81 2.08 8.12
C LEU A 11 6.99 1.33 8.72
N LYS A 12 7.33 1.64 9.98
CA LYS A 12 8.45 1.04 10.69
C LYS A 12 7.98 0.46 12.02
N GLY A 13 8.67 -0.59 12.44
CA GLY A 13 8.44 -1.20 13.75
C GLY A 13 7.50 -2.39 13.71
N LYS A 14 7.87 -3.43 14.45
CA LYS A 14 7.10 -4.69 14.47
C LYS A 14 5.71 -4.52 15.05
N ILE A 15 5.58 -3.68 16.08
CA ILE A 15 4.30 -3.46 16.74
C ILE A 15 3.31 -2.80 15.80
N LYS A 16 3.75 -1.75 15.09
CA LYS A 16 2.91 -1.06 14.11
C LYS A 16 2.54 -1.98 12.94
N PHE A 17 3.51 -2.74 12.45
CA PHE A 17 3.29 -3.67 11.36
C PHE A 17 2.27 -4.74 11.76
N SER A 18 2.41 -5.29 12.95
CA SER A 18 1.50 -6.30 13.47
C SER A 18 0.08 -5.74 13.64
N ALA A 19 -0.04 -4.52 14.13
CA ALA A 19 -1.34 -3.87 14.28
C ALA A 19 -2.04 -3.70 12.94
N VAL A 20 -1.32 -3.28 11.90
CA VAL A 20 -1.87 -3.13 10.56
C VAL A 20 -2.22 -4.48 9.96
N PHE A 21 -1.36 -5.48 10.14
CA PHE A 21 -1.59 -6.81 9.61
C PHE A 21 -2.88 -7.43 10.19
N ASN A 22 -3.19 -7.11 11.44
CA ASN A 22 -4.39 -7.56 12.11
C ASN A 22 -5.54 -6.54 12.04
N ALA A 23 -5.42 -5.55 11.16
CA ALA A 23 -6.42 -4.50 11.02
C ALA A 23 -7.77 -5.07 10.61
N SER A 24 -8.82 -4.46 11.14
CA SER A 24 -10.18 -4.85 10.81
C SER A 24 -10.62 -4.40 9.42
N THR A 25 -10.06 -3.29 8.93
CA THR A 25 -10.43 -2.76 7.62
C THR A 25 -9.54 -3.39 6.55
N VAL A 26 -10.15 -4.17 5.67
CA VAL A 26 -9.46 -4.84 4.57
C VAL A 26 -10.23 -4.56 3.29
N ILE A 27 -9.54 -4.02 2.29
CA ILE A 27 -10.10 -3.70 0.98
C ILE A 27 -9.30 -4.46 -0.06
N LYS A 28 -10.00 -5.07 -1.02
CA LYS A 28 -9.37 -5.91 -2.03
C LYS A 28 -9.73 -5.46 -3.44
N THR A 29 -8.78 -5.63 -4.34
CA THR A 29 -9.01 -5.62 -5.79
C THR A 29 -8.50 -6.95 -6.35
N ASP A 30 -8.46 -7.08 -7.69
CA ASP A 30 -8.03 -8.33 -8.32
C ASP A 30 -6.61 -8.74 -7.94
N PHE A 31 -5.72 -7.76 -7.77
CA PHE A 31 -4.30 -8.04 -7.56
C PHE A 31 -3.73 -7.48 -6.27
N LEU A 32 -4.48 -6.66 -5.54
CA LEU A 32 -3.99 -6.02 -4.32
C LEU A 32 -4.94 -6.21 -3.16
N ILE A 33 -4.34 -6.25 -1.97
CA ILE A 33 -5.09 -6.24 -0.72
C ILE A 33 -4.55 -5.07 0.10
N LEU A 34 -5.44 -4.21 0.57
CA LEU A 34 -5.10 -3.10 1.44
C LEU A 34 -5.64 -3.37 2.84
N ARG A 35 -4.75 -3.34 3.82
CA ARG A 35 -5.11 -3.37 5.25
C ARG A 35 -4.85 -1.99 5.82
N LEU A 36 -5.84 -1.43 6.49
CA LEU A 36 -5.81 -0.04 6.90
C LEU A 36 -6.25 0.16 8.33
N VAL A 37 -5.46 0.93 9.07
CA VAL A 37 -5.83 1.47 10.38
C VAL A 37 -5.86 2.99 10.23
N LYS A 38 -7.04 3.58 10.19
CA LYS A 38 -7.18 5.04 10.08
C LYS A 38 -6.83 5.70 11.40
N ASN A 39 -6.14 6.83 11.33
CA ASN A 39 -5.81 7.62 12.48
C ASN A 39 -5.80 9.10 12.09
N ASP A 40 -6.88 9.79 12.42
CA ASP A 40 -7.05 11.20 12.05
C ASP A 40 -6.20 12.13 12.92
N GLN A 41 -5.58 11.63 13.97
CA GLN A 41 -4.73 12.43 14.84
C GLN A 41 -3.35 12.67 14.25
N ILE A 42 -2.97 11.92 13.23
CA ILE A 42 -1.71 12.14 12.52
C ILE A 42 -2.00 12.67 11.13
N GLU A 43 -1.05 13.43 10.58
CA GLU A 43 -1.25 14.11 9.30
C GLU A 43 -0.63 13.36 8.12
N HIS A 44 0.00 12.24 8.38
CA HIS A 44 0.67 11.48 7.34
C HIS A 44 0.11 10.06 7.26
N LEU A 45 0.48 9.36 6.20
CA LEU A 45 0.17 7.95 6.02
C LEU A 45 1.45 7.15 6.09
N GLU A 46 1.51 6.19 6.99
CA GLU A 46 2.62 5.24 7.07
C GLU A 46 2.25 4.01 6.25
N VAL A 47 3.12 3.66 5.29
CA VAL A 47 2.84 2.64 4.30
C VAL A 47 3.87 1.53 4.35
N ALA A 48 3.41 0.29 4.36
CA ALA A 48 4.25 -0.87 4.11
C ALA A 48 3.76 -1.58 2.86
N VAL A 49 4.68 -2.25 2.18
CA VAL A 49 4.35 -3.08 1.02
C VAL A 49 4.84 -4.49 1.27
N ALA A 50 4.10 -5.47 0.78
CA ALA A 50 4.45 -6.87 0.96
C ALA A 50 4.12 -7.68 -0.29
N VAL A 51 4.83 -8.80 -0.45
CA VAL A 51 4.64 -9.73 -1.55
C VAL A 51 4.76 -11.14 -0.98
N SER A 52 3.87 -12.04 -1.39
CA SER A 52 3.85 -13.40 -0.89
C SER A 52 5.10 -14.18 -1.30
N LYS A 53 5.78 -14.79 -0.33
CA LYS A 53 6.91 -15.70 -0.61
C LYS A 53 6.46 -16.98 -1.31
N LYS A 54 5.22 -17.37 -1.12
CA LYS A 54 4.68 -18.57 -1.79
C LYS A 54 4.50 -18.34 -3.28
N LEU A 55 4.08 -17.15 -3.67
CA LEU A 55 3.84 -16.81 -5.06
C LEU A 55 5.12 -16.39 -5.78
N PHE A 56 6.04 -15.72 -5.08
CA PHE A 56 7.29 -15.24 -5.64
C PHE A 56 8.44 -15.69 -4.74
N LYS A 57 9.02 -16.81 -5.07
CA LYS A 57 10.07 -17.43 -4.25
C LYS A 57 11.39 -16.67 -4.32
N ARG A 58 11.66 -16.00 -5.44
CA ARG A 58 12.91 -15.27 -5.64
C ARG A 58 12.82 -13.89 -4.99
N ALA A 59 13.84 -13.59 -4.18
CA ALA A 59 13.90 -12.28 -3.52
C ALA A 59 13.99 -11.13 -4.53
N VAL A 60 14.68 -11.34 -5.65
CA VAL A 60 14.80 -10.34 -6.71
C VAL A 60 13.42 -9.93 -7.23
N ASP A 61 12.55 -10.90 -7.46
CA ASP A 61 11.20 -10.64 -7.96
C ASP A 61 10.37 -9.90 -6.92
N ARG A 62 10.43 -10.33 -5.66
CA ARG A 62 9.70 -9.65 -4.59
C ARG A 62 10.15 -8.21 -4.42
N ASN A 63 11.46 -7.97 -4.46
CA ASN A 63 12.01 -6.62 -4.31
C ASN A 63 11.58 -5.70 -5.46
N LYS A 64 11.54 -6.25 -6.67
CA LYS A 64 11.09 -5.51 -7.84
C LYS A 64 9.62 -5.11 -7.70
N ILE A 65 8.77 -6.04 -7.29
CA ILE A 65 7.34 -5.77 -7.08
C ILE A 65 7.14 -4.71 -6.00
N LYS A 66 7.86 -4.83 -4.89
CA LYS A 66 7.77 -3.85 -3.80
C LYS A 66 8.15 -2.44 -4.28
N ARG A 67 9.21 -2.33 -5.07
CA ARG A 67 9.64 -1.05 -5.63
C ARG A 67 8.58 -0.45 -6.54
N LEU A 68 8.03 -1.25 -7.44
CA LEU A 68 6.98 -0.81 -8.35
C LEU A 68 5.72 -0.40 -7.59
N LEU A 69 5.39 -1.14 -6.55
CA LEU A 69 4.22 -0.86 -5.74
C LEU A 69 4.37 0.46 -4.98
N ARG A 70 5.55 0.72 -4.41
CA ARG A 70 5.83 2.00 -3.75
C ARG A 70 5.72 3.17 -4.74
N GLU A 71 6.21 2.98 -5.95
CA GLU A 71 6.12 4.00 -6.99
C GLU A 71 4.67 4.26 -7.40
N ALA A 72 3.88 3.21 -7.53
CA ALA A 72 2.46 3.34 -7.86
C ALA A 72 1.70 4.09 -6.77
N ILE A 73 2.00 3.81 -5.51
CA ILE A 73 1.39 4.51 -4.37
C ILE A 73 1.76 5.99 -4.42
N LYS A 74 3.02 6.30 -4.67
CA LYS A 74 3.48 7.69 -4.76
C LYS A 74 2.78 8.45 -5.89
N LYS A 75 2.55 7.81 -7.02
CA LYS A 75 1.85 8.44 -8.14
C LYS A 75 0.37 8.71 -7.84
N ASN A 76 -0.20 8.03 -6.87
CA ASN A 76 -1.57 8.23 -6.42
C ASN A 76 -1.65 9.11 -5.16
N GLU A 77 -0.55 9.71 -4.74
CA GLU A 77 -0.46 10.47 -3.48
C GLU A 77 -1.53 11.55 -3.38
N LYS A 78 -1.82 12.24 -4.46
CA LYS A 78 -2.81 13.31 -4.47
C LYS A 78 -4.23 12.83 -4.19
N ASP A 79 -4.50 11.58 -4.48
CA ASP A 79 -5.83 10.98 -4.30
C ASP A 79 -6.00 10.35 -2.92
N ILE A 80 -4.95 10.31 -2.13
CA ILE A 80 -5.00 9.76 -0.77
C ILE A 80 -5.50 10.83 0.18
N SER A 81 -6.68 10.60 0.76
CA SER A 81 -7.31 11.56 1.67
C SER A 81 -7.33 11.10 3.12
N PHE A 82 -6.85 9.90 3.39
CA PHE A 82 -6.85 9.32 4.73
C PHE A 82 -5.44 9.31 5.31
N SER A 83 -5.35 9.20 6.62
CA SER A 83 -4.07 9.09 7.35
C SER A 83 -4.13 7.91 8.29
N GLY A 84 -2.98 7.48 8.76
CA GLY A 84 -2.84 6.34 9.64
C GLY A 84 -1.75 5.40 9.18
N GLN A 85 -1.98 4.11 9.34
CA GLN A 85 -1.05 3.05 8.93
C GLN A 85 -1.75 2.13 7.94
N CYS A 86 -1.03 1.69 6.91
CA CYS A 86 -1.59 0.74 5.96
C CYS A 86 -0.53 -0.19 5.39
N LEU A 87 -1.01 -1.32 4.89
CA LEU A 87 -0.19 -2.33 4.24
C LEU A 87 -0.83 -2.67 2.89
N PHE A 88 -0.05 -2.53 1.82
CA PHE A 88 -0.44 -2.98 0.49
C PHE A 88 0.23 -4.31 0.21
N LEU A 89 -0.55 -5.35 -0.04
CA LEU A 89 -0.06 -6.68 -0.36
C LEU A 89 -0.37 -7.00 -1.82
N TYR A 90 0.66 -7.34 -2.59
CA TYR A 90 0.47 -7.80 -3.95
C TYR A 90 0.11 -9.29 -3.95
N ASN A 91 -0.99 -9.61 -4.60
CA ASN A 91 -1.56 -10.97 -4.64
C ASN A 91 -1.69 -11.53 -6.05
N GLY A 92 -1.05 -10.93 -7.03
CA GLY A 92 -1.06 -11.44 -8.40
C GLY A 92 -0.11 -12.63 -8.56
N LEU A 93 -0.31 -13.39 -9.63
CA LEU A 93 0.49 -14.59 -9.92
C LEU A 93 1.68 -14.30 -10.83
N LYS A 94 1.68 -13.14 -11.49
CA LYS A 94 2.73 -12.74 -12.44
C LYS A 94 3.36 -11.43 -11.98
N LEU A 95 4.58 -11.16 -12.48
CA LEU A 95 5.21 -9.87 -12.26
C LEU A 95 4.34 -8.77 -12.86
N PRO A 96 3.93 -7.78 -12.06
CA PRO A 96 3.10 -6.69 -12.56
C PRO A 96 3.93 -5.65 -13.29
N ASP A 97 3.28 -4.83 -14.12
CA ASP A 97 3.90 -3.61 -14.59
C ASP A 97 3.41 -2.41 -13.77
N LEU A 98 4.07 -1.28 -13.93
CA LEU A 98 3.75 -0.09 -13.15
C LEU A 98 2.35 0.44 -13.47
N SER A 99 1.95 0.40 -14.74
CA SER A 99 0.64 0.90 -15.16
C SER A 99 -0.50 0.13 -14.47
N LEU A 100 -0.37 -1.18 -14.41
CA LEU A 100 -1.34 -2.01 -13.72
C LEU A 100 -1.43 -1.65 -12.24
N LEU A 101 -0.28 -1.52 -11.59
CA LEU A 101 -0.24 -1.19 -10.16
C LEU A 101 -0.82 0.19 -9.87
N ILE A 102 -0.56 1.17 -10.72
CA ILE A 102 -1.13 2.51 -10.57
C ILE A 102 -2.66 2.44 -10.58
N LYS A 103 -3.23 1.69 -11.52
CA LYS A 103 -4.69 1.51 -11.60
C LYS A 103 -5.24 0.79 -10.38
N GLU A 104 -4.57 -0.27 -9.96
CA GLU A 104 -5.01 -1.08 -8.81
C GLU A 104 -4.96 -0.28 -7.51
N VAL A 105 -3.89 0.48 -7.30
CA VAL A 105 -3.77 1.34 -6.13
C VAL A 105 -4.86 2.41 -6.14
N ASN A 106 -5.11 3.03 -7.28
CA ASN A 106 -6.17 4.02 -7.40
C ASN A 106 -7.53 3.43 -7.06
N SER A 107 -7.80 2.23 -7.55
CA SER A 107 -9.05 1.52 -7.26
C SER A 107 -9.22 1.25 -5.77
N LEU A 108 -8.15 0.81 -5.09
CA LEU A 108 -8.18 0.58 -3.64
C LEU A 108 -8.46 1.87 -2.87
N ILE A 109 -7.76 2.94 -3.23
CA ILE A 109 -7.90 4.23 -2.57
C ILE A 109 -9.34 4.76 -2.70
N SER A 110 -9.95 4.54 -3.86
CA SER A 110 -11.32 4.97 -4.13
C SER A 110 -12.34 4.30 -3.23
N LYS A 111 -12.02 3.11 -2.72
CA LYS A 111 -12.91 2.32 -1.89
C LYS A 111 -12.78 2.62 -0.39
N VAL A 112 -11.78 3.40 -0.02
CA VAL A 112 -11.56 3.75 1.40
C VAL A 112 -12.60 4.74 1.92
#